data_52d214efd0be79dc9d08658f16685e71
#
_entry.id   52d214efd0be79dc9d08658f16685e71
#
_cell.length_a   1.000
_cell.length_b   1.000
_cell.length_c   1.000
_cell.angle_alpha   90.00
_cell.angle_beta   90.00
_cell.angle_gamma   90.00
#
_symmetry.space_group_name_H-M   'P 1'
#
loop_
_entity.id
_entity.type
_entity.pdbx_description
1 polymer ?
#
loop_
_entity_poly.entity_id
_entity_poly.type
_entity_poly.pdbx_seq_one_letter_code
_entity_poly.pdbx_strand_id
1 'polypeptide(L)'
;RSLRIRSAEEADAKNICDLFARTHEQTDYLLAYPEENSYTVEQEAAFLKKLLESDRDVMLLSEVDGDLCGCASVCVVGAKYKIRHRAEFGISVDKSFWGLGIGTKLTQTAIDCAKTAGYRQLELDVVADNNRALRMYEHAGFQEFGRNPMGFQSKASGDQTLVYMRLEL
;
A
#
# COMPACT_ATOMS: atom_id res chain seq x y z
N ARG A 1 -15.63 -14.85 11.63
CA ARG A 1 -15.32 -13.97 10.47
C ARG A 1 -14.26 -14.63 9.62
N SER A 2 -14.46 -14.63 8.30
CA SER A 2 -13.53 -15.21 7.33
C SER A 2 -12.76 -14.10 6.61
N LEU A 3 -11.44 -14.12 6.69
CA LEU A 3 -10.55 -13.24 5.94
C LEU A 3 -10.08 -13.95 4.68
N ARG A 4 -10.23 -13.28 3.54
CA ARG A 4 -9.70 -13.72 2.25
C ARG A 4 -8.76 -12.64 1.70
N ILE A 5 -7.59 -13.06 1.21
CA ILE A 5 -6.68 -12.19 0.46
C ILE A 5 -6.54 -12.75 -0.95
N ARG A 6 -6.66 -11.90 -1.94
CA ARG A 6 -6.58 -12.26 -3.35
C ARG A 6 -6.02 -11.13 -4.21
N SER A 7 -5.58 -11.45 -5.41
CA SER A 7 -5.23 -10.43 -6.40
C SER A 7 -6.48 -9.67 -6.86
N ALA A 8 -6.30 -8.38 -7.12
CA ALA A 8 -7.34 -7.55 -7.70
C ALA A 8 -7.62 -7.96 -9.15
N GLU A 9 -8.86 -7.82 -9.55
CA GLU A 9 -9.33 -8.00 -10.93
C GLU A 9 -9.87 -6.69 -11.48
N GLU A 10 -10.01 -6.58 -12.79
CA GLU A 10 -10.54 -5.38 -13.44
C GLU A 10 -11.94 -4.99 -12.93
N ALA A 11 -12.77 -6.01 -12.66
CA ALA A 11 -14.11 -5.82 -12.10
C ALA A 11 -14.13 -5.21 -10.69
N ASP A 12 -13.01 -5.20 -9.97
CA ASP A 12 -12.91 -4.63 -8.62
C ASP A 12 -12.78 -3.10 -8.63
N ALA A 13 -12.62 -2.47 -9.78
CA ALA A 13 -12.29 -1.04 -9.89
C ALA A 13 -13.23 -0.13 -9.08
N LYS A 14 -14.53 -0.35 -9.15
CA LYS A 14 -15.50 0.44 -8.39
C LYS A 14 -15.31 0.29 -6.88
N ASN A 15 -15.20 -0.93 -6.40
CA ASN A 15 -15.04 -1.20 -4.96
C ASN A 15 -13.71 -0.69 -4.43
N ILE A 16 -12.65 -0.71 -5.25
CA ILE A 16 -11.35 -0.12 -4.90
C ILE A 16 -11.46 1.40 -4.80
N CYS A 17 -12.11 2.06 -5.75
CA CYS A 17 -12.36 3.50 -5.67
C CYS A 17 -13.13 3.88 -4.40
N ASP A 18 -14.17 3.12 -4.07
CA ASP A 18 -14.96 3.34 -2.87
C ASP A 18 -14.13 3.12 -1.58
N LEU A 19 -13.26 2.10 -1.57
CA LEU A 19 -12.33 1.85 -0.47
C LEU A 19 -11.35 3.02 -0.30
N PHE A 20 -10.74 3.51 -1.38
CA PHE A 20 -9.80 4.62 -1.33
C PHE A 20 -10.47 5.91 -0.85
N ALA A 21 -11.69 6.18 -1.29
CA ALA A 21 -12.45 7.32 -0.79
C ALA A 21 -12.61 7.26 0.75
N ARG A 22 -12.99 6.10 1.27
CA ARG A 22 -13.12 5.90 2.73
C ARG A 22 -11.80 6.03 3.47
N THR A 23 -10.77 5.33 3.02
CA THR A 23 -9.48 5.30 3.72
C THR A 23 -8.79 6.66 3.74
N HIS A 24 -8.92 7.45 2.68
CA HIS A 24 -8.34 8.80 2.63
C HIS A 24 -9.07 9.81 3.50
N GLU A 25 -10.33 9.59 3.83
CA GLU A 25 -11.07 10.38 4.82
C GLU A 25 -10.73 9.98 6.28
N GLN A 26 -10.34 8.74 6.49
CA GLN A 26 -10.15 8.16 7.82
C GLN A 26 -8.81 8.51 8.46
N THR A 27 -7.82 8.95 7.70
CA THR A 27 -6.47 9.24 8.18
C THR A 27 -5.82 10.38 7.42
N ASP A 28 -4.96 11.13 8.11
CA ASP A 28 -4.13 12.19 7.53
C ASP A 28 -2.74 11.69 7.09
N TYR A 29 -2.48 10.40 7.20
CA TYR A 29 -1.17 9.81 6.89
C TYR A 29 -1.04 9.27 5.47
N LEU A 30 -2.10 9.28 4.67
CA LEU A 30 -2.04 8.93 3.25
C LEU A 30 -1.66 10.17 2.42
N LEU A 31 -0.98 9.95 1.30
CA LEU A 31 -0.37 11.01 0.50
C LEU A 31 -1.39 12.00 -0.08
N ALA A 32 -2.56 11.52 -0.49
CA ALA A 32 -3.58 12.35 -1.12
C ALA A 32 -4.70 12.72 -0.13
N TYR A 33 -5.19 13.95 -0.21
CA TYR A 33 -6.49 14.29 0.38
C TYR A 33 -7.61 13.66 -0.46
N PRO A 34 -8.81 13.43 0.14
CA PRO A 34 -9.93 12.82 -0.60
C PRO A 34 -10.26 13.54 -1.91
N GLU A 35 -10.22 14.86 -1.91
CA GLU A 35 -10.50 15.69 -3.09
C GLU A 35 -9.44 15.60 -4.18
N GLU A 36 -8.23 15.16 -3.85
CA GLU A 36 -7.11 14.97 -4.79
C GLU A 36 -7.12 13.56 -5.40
N ASN A 37 -7.82 12.63 -4.77
CA ASN A 37 -7.88 11.23 -5.17
C ASN A 37 -9.07 11.02 -6.14
N SER A 38 -8.93 11.54 -7.35
CA SER A 38 -10.02 11.65 -8.33
C SER A 38 -9.98 10.62 -9.46
N TYR A 39 -9.43 9.42 -9.21
CA TYR A 39 -9.52 8.35 -10.19
C TYR A 39 -10.97 7.96 -10.46
N THR A 40 -11.36 7.98 -11.73
CA THR A 40 -12.63 7.40 -12.15
C THR A 40 -12.56 5.88 -12.12
N VAL A 41 -13.72 5.23 -12.10
CA VAL A 41 -13.80 3.76 -12.16
C VAL A 41 -13.11 3.24 -13.43
N GLU A 42 -13.26 3.95 -14.55
CA GLU A 42 -12.63 3.59 -15.83
C GLU A 42 -11.11 3.70 -15.77
N GLN A 43 -10.59 4.74 -15.11
CA GLN A 43 -9.14 4.91 -14.93
C GLN A 43 -8.57 3.83 -14.02
N GLU A 44 -9.26 3.48 -12.93
CA GLU A 44 -8.86 2.39 -12.03
C GLU A 44 -8.90 1.04 -12.76
N ALA A 45 -9.95 0.77 -13.55
CA ALA A 45 -10.04 -0.45 -14.35
C ALA A 45 -8.89 -0.57 -15.35
N ALA A 46 -8.53 0.53 -16.01
CA ALA A 46 -7.40 0.57 -16.95
C ALA A 46 -6.06 0.32 -16.23
N PHE A 47 -5.89 0.89 -15.05
CA PHE A 47 -4.71 0.67 -14.20
C PHE A 47 -4.60 -0.82 -13.78
N LEU A 48 -5.69 -1.41 -13.32
CA LEU A 48 -5.74 -2.83 -12.94
C LEU A 48 -5.43 -3.75 -14.11
N LYS A 49 -5.98 -3.45 -15.28
CA LYS A 49 -5.68 -4.21 -16.50
C LYS A 49 -4.18 -4.20 -16.82
N LYS A 50 -3.56 -3.02 -16.78
CA LYS A 50 -2.12 -2.87 -16.99
C LYS A 50 -1.31 -3.63 -15.95
N LEU A 51 -1.75 -3.57 -14.70
CA LEU A 51 -1.10 -4.28 -13.59
C LEU A 51 -1.15 -5.80 -13.77
N LEU A 52 -2.31 -6.33 -14.21
CA LEU A 52 -2.49 -7.76 -14.48
C LEU A 52 -1.64 -8.27 -15.66
N GLU A 53 -1.25 -7.38 -16.57
CA GLU A 53 -0.32 -7.71 -17.66
C GLU A 53 1.14 -7.77 -17.19
N SER A 54 1.44 -7.28 -15.99
CA SER A 54 2.78 -7.33 -15.40
C SER A 54 3.06 -8.71 -14.80
N ASP A 55 4.24 -9.24 -15.04
CA ASP A 55 4.70 -10.50 -14.44
C ASP A 55 5.17 -10.32 -12.99
N ARG A 56 5.29 -9.10 -12.51
CA ARG A 56 5.98 -8.78 -11.25
C ARG A 56 5.16 -7.94 -10.29
N ASP A 57 4.38 -7.00 -10.79
CA ASP A 57 3.60 -6.08 -9.98
C ASP A 57 2.27 -6.72 -9.58
N VAL A 58 1.79 -6.38 -8.39
CA VAL A 58 0.54 -6.95 -7.87
C VAL A 58 -0.21 -5.93 -7.03
N MET A 59 -1.53 -6.00 -7.10
CA MET A 59 -2.43 -5.40 -6.13
C MET A 59 -3.20 -6.52 -5.43
N LEU A 60 -3.11 -6.55 -4.11
CA LEU A 60 -3.82 -7.49 -3.26
C LEU A 60 -5.00 -6.81 -2.59
N LEU A 61 -6.10 -7.52 -2.52
CA LEU A 61 -7.30 -7.10 -1.81
C LEU A 61 -7.56 -8.02 -0.63
N SER A 62 -8.02 -7.46 0.48
CA SER A 62 -8.52 -8.21 1.62
C SER A 62 -10.02 -8.03 1.78
N GLU A 63 -10.70 -9.13 1.99
CA GLU A 63 -12.15 -9.19 2.20
C GLU A 63 -12.45 -9.89 3.52
N VAL A 64 -13.36 -9.34 4.30
CA VAL A 64 -13.89 -9.98 5.51
C VAL A 64 -15.37 -10.25 5.27
N ASP A 65 -15.73 -11.54 5.26
CA ASP A 65 -17.10 -12.00 4.98
C ASP A 65 -17.67 -11.44 3.66
N GLY A 66 -16.79 -11.21 2.66
CA GLY A 66 -17.15 -10.67 1.35
C GLY A 66 -17.05 -9.15 1.21
N ASP A 67 -16.84 -8.42 2.30
CA ASP A 67 -16.67 -6.96 2.28
C ASP A 67 -15.21 -6.58 2.06
N LEU A 68 -14.95 -5.77 1.05
CA LEU A 68 -13.61 -5.26 0.77
C LEU A 68 -13.17 -4.30 1.88
N CYS A 69 -12.09 -4.63 2.56
CA CYS A 69 -11.61 -3.89 3.72
C CYS A 69 -10.17 -3.39 3.64
N GLY A 70 -9.41 -3.82 2.66
CA GLY A 70 -8.02 -3.38 2.53
C GLY A 70 -7.41 -3.69 1.18
N CYS A 71 -6.32 -3.00 0.91
CA CYS A 71 -5.58 -3.11 -0.34
C CYS A 71 -4.09 -2.94 -0.05
N ALA A 72 -3.26 -3.72 -0.73
CA ALA A 72 -1.81 -3.56 -0.73
C ALA A 72 -1.28 -3.69 -2.15
N SER A 73 -0.23 -2.95 -2.46
CA SER A 73 0.40 -2.99 -3.78
C SER A 73 1.90 -3.18 -3.69
N VAL A 74 2.44 -3.88 -4.69
CA VAL A 74 3.87 -4.02 -4.95
C VAL A 74 4.09 -3.60 -6.39
N CYS A 75 4.81 -2.50 -6.59
CA CYS A 75 5.06 -1.93 -7.92
C CYS A 75 6.55 -1.63 -8.09
N VAL A 76 7.08 -1.93 -9.27
CA VAL A 76 8.47 -1.64 -9.59
C VAL A 76 8.80 -0.15 -9.40
N VAL A 77 9.94 0.17 -8.80
CA VAL A 77 10.41 1.56 -8.64
C VAL A 77 10.69 2.20 -10.00
N GLY A 78 11.23 1.42 -10.93
CA GLY A 78 11.48 1.86 -12.29
C GLY A 78 11.89 0.70 -13.20
N ALA A 79 11.64 0.85 -14.50
CA ALA A 79 11.84 -0.22 -15.49
C ALA A 79 13.31 -0.42 -15.89
N LYS A 80 14.19 0.55 -15.61
CA LYS A 80 15.60 0.47 -16.03
C LYS A 80 16.37 -0.57 -15.22
N TYR A 81 17.27 -1.27 -15.85
CA TYR A 81 18.00 -2.41 -15.28
C TYR A 81 18.59 -2.12 -13.88
N LYS A 82 19.19 -0.95 -13.68
CA LYS A 82 19.88 -0.61 -12.44
C LYS A 82 18.97 -0.43 -11.22
N ILE A 83 17.65 -0.27 -11.44
CA ILE A 83 16.68 -0.03 -10.37
C ILE A 83 15.48 -0.99 -10.41
N ARG A 84 15.33 -1.82 -11.44
CA ARG A 84 14.18 -2.73 -11.59
C ARG A 84 14.11 -3.87 -10.58
N HIS A 85 15.16 -4.04 -9.77
CA HIS A 85 15.20 -5.00 -8.68
C HIS A 85 14.50 -4.49 -7.40
N ARG A 86 14.09 -3.23 -7.42
CA ARG A 86 13.45 -2.53 -6.30
C ARG A 86 11.95 -2.37 -6.57
N ALA A 87 11.14 -2.61 -5.56
CA ALA A 87 9.70 -2.36 -5.62
C ALA A 87 9.25 -1.47 -4.46
N GLU A 88 8.22 -0.68 -4.70
CA GLU A 88 7.52 0.08 -3.68
C GLU A 88 6.33 -0.70 -3.15
N PHE A 89 6.15 -0.64 -1.85
CA PHE A 89 5.04 -1.23 -1.13
C PHE A 89 4.10 -0.12 -0.63
N GLY A 90 2.80 -0.32 -0.84
CA GLY A 90 1.76 0.53 -0.30
C GLY A 90 0.66 -0.30 0.31
N ILE A 91 0.02 0.20 1.36
CA ILE A 91 -1.08 -0.48 2.05
C ILE A 91 -2.08 0.52 2.58
N SER A 92 -3.35 0.14 2.54
CA SER A 92 -4.42 0.89 3.18
C SER A 92 -5.49 -0.10 3.67
N VAL A 93 -5.97 0.10 4.89
CA VAL A 93 -7.00 -0.72 5.51
C VAL A 93 -8.07 0.17 6.09
N ASP A 94 -9.33 -0.13 5.78
CA ASP A 94 -10.49 0.57 6.34
C ASP A 94 -10.44 0.52 7.87
N LYS A 95 -10.57 1.68 8.49
CA LYS A 95 -10.47 1.87 9.94
C LYS A 95 -11.44 0.97 10.72
N SER A 96 -12.61 0.69 10.16
CA SER A 96 -13.61 -0.21 10.77
C SER A 96 -13.08 -1.64 10.98
N PHE A 97 -12.03 -2.01 10.27
CA PHE A 97 -11.41 -3.34 10.33
C PHE A 97 -10.04 -3.34 11.01
N TRP A 98 -9.64 -2.25 11.64
CA TRP A 98 -8.38 -2.19 12.37
C TRP A 98 -8.38 -3.09 13.61
N GLY A 99 -7.20 -3.55 14.01
CA GLY A 99 -7.04 -4.39 15.20
C GLY A 99 -7.35 -5.88 14.97
N LEU A 100 -7.64 -6.29 13.73
CA LEU A 100 -7.95 -7.66 13.37
C LEU A 100 -6.78 -8.42 12.71
N GLY A 101 -5.61 -7.80 12.61
CA GLY A 101 -4.42 -8.39 11.99
C GLY A 101 -4.42 -8.37 10.46
N ILE A 102 -5.35 -7.67 9.82
CA ILE A 102 -5.48 -7.63 8.36
C ILE A 102 -4.26 -6.97 7.71
N GLY A 103 -3.81 -5.83 8.25
CA GLY A 103 -2.63 -5.14 7.75
C GLY A 103 -1.38 -6.01 7.81
N THR A 104 -1.19 -6.76 8.88
CA THR A 104 -0.07 -7.70 9.03
C THR A 104 -0.12 -8.81 7.99
N LYS A 105 -1.30 -9.38 7.76
CA LYS A 105 -1.49 -10.44 6.76
C LYS A 105 -1.31 -9.95 5.33
N LEU A 106 -1.85 -8.78 4.99
CA LEU A 106 -1.64 -8.14 3.69
C LEU A 106 -0.16 -7.86 3.44
N THR A 107 0.53 -7.30 4.44
CA THR A 107 1.97 -7.00 4.35
C THR A 107 2.78 -8.27 4.12
N GLN A 108 2.52 -9.33 4.86
CA GLN A 108 3.22 -10.61 4.69
C GLN A 108 2.95 -11.23 3.32
N THR A 109 1.72 -11.20 2.86
CA THR A 109 1.35 -11.71 1.53
C THR A 109 2.03 -10.90 0.41
N ALA A 110 2.08 -9.59 0.56
CA ALA A 110 2.79 -8.72 -0.40
C ALA A 110 4.30 -9.02 -0.44
N ILE A 111 4.92 -9.25 0.71
CA ILE A 111 6.33 -9.65 0.81
C ILE A 111 6.56 -10.97 0.07
N ASP A 112 5.70 -11.96 0.28
CA ASP A 112 5.79 -13.26 -0.38
C ASP A 112 5.64 -13.14 -1.90
N CYS A 113 4.70 -12.31 -2.36
CA CYS A 113 4.54 -12.00 -3.78
C CYS A 113 5.78 -11.32 -4.38
N ALA A 114 6.36 -10.36 -3.67
CA ALA A 114 7.55 -9.64 -4.12
C ALA A 114 8.76 -10.58 -4.25
N LYS A 115 8.95 -11.49 -3.30
CA LYS A 115 9.98 -12.55 -3.38
C LYS A 115 9.78 -13.44 -4.59
N THR A 116 8.58 -13.95 -4.76
CA THR A 116 8.22 -14.84 -5.89
C THR A 116 8.42 -14.15 -7.24
N ALA A 117 8.11 -12.86 -7.33
CA ALA A 117 8.32 -12.05 -8.52
C ALA A 117 9.80 -11.76 -8.83
N GLY A 118 10.71 -12.07 -7.92
CA GLY A 118 12.15 -11.86 -8.08
C GLY A 118 12.64 -10.46 -7.71
N TYR A 119 11.84 -9.67 -7.01
CA TYR A 119 12.33 -8.43 -6.42
C TYR A 119 13.35 -8.72 -5.33
N ARG A 120 14.35 -7.85 -5.19
CA ARG A 120 15.41 -8.00 -4.18
C ARG A 120 15.25 -7.06 -3.01
N GLN A 121 14.45 -6.03 -3.17
CA GLN A 121 14.21 -5.02 -2.13
C GLN A 121 12.79 -4.48 -2.26
N LEU A 122 12.12 -4.35 -1.12
CA LEU A 122 10.84 -3.68 -0.98
C LEU A 122 11.05 -2.40 -0.18
N GLU A 123 10.46 -1.29 -0.63
CA GLU A 123 10.66 0.04 -0.05
C GLU A 123 9.31 0.68 0.27
N LEU A 124 9.30 1.52 1.28
CA LEU A 124 8.14 2.33 1.64
C LEU A 124 8.54 3.64 2.30
N ASP A 125 7.63 4.59 2.27
CA ASP A 125 7.69 5.83 3.03
C ASP A 125 6.55 5.83 4.05
N VAL A 126 6.81 6.35 5.24
CA VAL A 126 5.80 6.45 6.29
C VAL A 126 6.02 7.72 7.12
N VAL A 127 4.94 8.40 7.48
CA VAL A 127 5.01 9.56 8.37
C VAL A 127 5.49 9.11 9.76
N ALA A 128 6.48 9.80 10.31
CA ALA A 128 7.11 9.41 11.57
C ALA A 128 6.14 9.27 12.76
N ASP A 129 5.07 10.07 12.79
CA ASP A 129 4.05 10.02 13.83
C ASP A 129 3.07 8.85 13.69
N ASN A 130 3.08 8.16 12.56
CA ASN A 130 2.26 6.98 12.32
C ASN A 130 2.85 5.74 13.01
N ASN A 131 2.84 5.74 14.33
CA ASN A 131 3.46 4.71 15.16
C ASN A 131 2.90 3.30 14.91
N ARG A 132 1.62 3.23 14.59
CA ARG A 132 0.96 1.96 14.29
C ARG A 132 1.52 1.30 13.04
N ALA A 133 1.66 2.07 11.96
CA ALA A 133 2.23 1.58 10.72
C ALA A 133 3.73 1.26 10.87
N LEU A 134 4.49 2.13 11.52
CA LEU A 134 5.90 1.89 11.81
C LEU A 134 6.13 0.56 12.52
N ARG A 135 5.38 0.29 13.58
CA ARG A 135 5.49 -0.98 14.33
C ARG A 135 5.14 -2.19 13.45
N MET A 136 4.11 -2.08 12.63
CA MET A 136 3.72 -3.14 11.70
C MET A 136 4.84 -3.44 10.69
N TYR A 137 5.46 -2.42 10.13
CA TYR A 137 6.55 -2.58 9.17
C TYR A 137 7.81 -3.14 9.84
N GLU A 138 8.16 -2.67 11.02
CA GLU A 138 9.29 -3.19 11.80
C GLU A 138 9.11 -4.68 12.12
N HIS A 139 7.92 -5.08 12.55
CA HIS A 139 7.59 -6.50 12.78
C HIS A 139 7.68 -7.36 11.54
N ALA A 140 7.39 -6.79 10.37
CA ALA A 140 7.54 -7.47 9.08
C ALA A 140 9.00 -7.59 8.61
N GLY A 141 9.92 -6.89 9.28
CA GLY A 141 11.36 -6.92 9.00
C GLY A 141 11.89 -5.68 8.27
N PHE A 142 11.05 -4.69 7.99
CA PHE A 142 11.51 -3.43 7.41
C PHE A 142 12.43 -2.68 8.37
N GLN A 143 13.46 -2.06 7.82
CA GLN A 143 14.43 -1.25 8.54
C GLN A 143 14.45 0.18 8.00
N GLU A 144 14.49 1.16 8.90
CA GLU A 144 14.68 2.55 8.54
C GLU A 144 16.06 2.76 7.92
N PHE A 145 16.11 3.51 6.82
CA PHE A 145 17.38 3.86 6.19
C PHE A 145 17.54 5.37 5.94
N GLY A 146 16.57 6.18 6.28
CA GLY A 146 16.66 7.62 6.16
C GLY A 146 15.41 8.35 6.64
N ARG A 147 15.54 9.66 6.84
CA ARG A 147 14.46 10.57 7.22
C ARG A 147 14.53 11.86 6.44
N ASN A 148 13.38 12.40 6.12
CA ASN A 148 13.24 13.74 5.56
C ASN A 148 12.34 14.56 6.50
N PRO A 149 12.89 15.54 7.28
CA PRO A 149 12.12 16.32 8.25
C PRO A 149 10.98 17.14 7.65
N MET A 150 11.04 17.43 6.36
CA MET A 150 10.05 18.20 5.62
C MET A 150 9.46 17.39 4.45
N GLY A 151 9.44 16.07 4.56
CA GLY A 151 9.01 15.19 3.49
C GLY A 151 7.50 15.10 3.28
N PHE A 152 6.72 15.57 4.25
CA PHE A 152 5.26 15.49 4.23
C PHE A 152 4.68 16.76 4.86
N GLN A 153 3.64 17.32 4.26
CA GLN A 153 2.98 18.51 4.78
C GLN A 153 1.48 18.27 4.94
N SER A 154 1.01 18.37 6.18
CA SER A 154 -0.42 18.28 6.49
C SER A 154 -1.02 19.66 6.74
N LYS A 155 -2.23 19.88 6.23
CA LYS A 155 -3.01 21.09 6.54
C LYS A 155 -3.34 21.19 8.03
N ALA A 156 -3.48 20.05 8.71
CA ALA A 156 -3.84 19.99 10.13
C ALA A 156 -2.63 20.11 11.06
N SER A 157 -1.51 19.45 10.72
CA SER A 157 -0.35 19.31 11.63
C SER A 157 0.95 19.96 11.12
N GLY A 158 0.93 20.58 9.94
CA GLY A 158 2.11 21.22 9.35
C GLY A 158 3.13 20.22 8.81
N ASP A 159 4.41 20.60 8.90
CA ASP A 159 5.49 19.76 8.40
C ASP A 159 5.64 18.48 9.23
N GLN A 160 5.75 17.37 8.53
CA GLN A 160 5.91 16.03 9.09
C GLN A 160 7.17 15.37 8.55
N THR A 161 7.86 14.65 9.39
CA THR A 161 9.00 13.83 8.98
C THR A 161 8.51 12.58 8.23
N LEU A 162 9.06 12.34 7.03
CA LEU A 162 8.96 11.04 6.37
C LEU A 162 10.10 10.14 6.79
N VAL A 163 9.78 8.91 7.12
CA VAL A 163 10.72 7.82 7.39
C VAL A 163 10.76 6.92 6.17
N TYR A 164 11.96 6.67 5.66
CA TYR A 164 12.18 5.74 4.56
C TYR A 164 12.59 4.38 5.11
N MET A 165 11.86 3.36 4.73
CA MET A 165 12.11 1.98 5.19
C MET A 165 12.34 1.05 4.01
N ARG A 166 13.14 0.00 4.23
CA ARG A 166 13.44 -1.04 3.26
C ARG A 166 13.42 -2.42 3.89
N LEU A 167 13.09 -3.40 3.08
CA LEU A 167 13.20 -4.81 3.40
C LEU A 167 14.02 -5.49 2.31
N GLU A 168 15.10 -6.14 2.68
CA GLU A 168 15.85 -7.00 1.80
C GLU A 168 15.14 -8.35 1.66
N LEU A 169 14.89 -8.74 0.42
CA LEU A 169 14.10 -9.95 0.10
C LEU A 169 14.96 -11.18 -0.18
#